data_970ee33c53325ea3112c6ac5479150f8
#
_entry.id   970ee33c53325ea3112c6ac5479150f8
#
_cell.length_a   1.000
_cell.length_b   1.000
_cell.length_c   1.000
_cell.angle_alpha   90.00
_cell.angle_beta   90.00
_cell.angle_gamma   90.00
#
_symmetry.space_group_name_H-M   'P 1'
#
loop_
_entity.id
_entity.type
_entity.pdbx_description
1 polymer ?
#
loop_
_entity_poly.entity_id
_entity_poly.type
_entity_poly.pdbx_seq_one_letter_code
_entity_poly.pdbx_strand_id
1 'polypeptide(L)'
;MTKDAPFSEDWRQGGFGIYIHWPFCAAKCPYCDFNSHVSRSIDQAAWKTAYLSELRRYAAETSGRTVTSVFFGGGTPSLMNPDTVAAVIAEIKTLWPVANDLEITLEANPGSVEAGRFIAYRDGGVSRISMGIQALNDEDLRRLGRIHSTSEALAAFDIARNTFERVSFDLIYARQNQSLSDWEAELNQALTLSIDHLSLYQLTVEDGTAFGDRYALGKLRGLPDEDLGADMFDLTQDVCGAAGMPAYEVSNHARDSAQSRHNLIYWRYGDYLGIGPGAHGRLTLGGARNATICFSNPIRWLDEVASNSAEQSRETLTRDDEATEFLLMGLRLREGIDVTRYAALAGKPLDAGAVAHLANIGMITTTSGTLTVTDQGFRVLNSVISELLTA
;
A
#
# COMPACT_ATOMS: atom_id res chain seq x y z
N MET A 1 30.89 9.90 26.17
CA MET A 1 29.73 10.73 25.78
C MET A 1 29.72 10.78 24.26
N THR A 2 29.11 9.78 23.64
CA THR A 2 28.85 9.77 22.21
C THR A 2 27.77 10.83 21.94
N LYS A 3 28.08 11.81 21.11
CA LYS A 3 27.07 12.74 20.59
C LYS A 3 26.09 11.90 19.79
N ASP A 4 24.95 11.60 20.41
CA ASP A 4 23.86 10.91 19.74
C ASP A 4 23.47 11.70 18.49
N ALA A 5 23.52 11.01 17.36
CA ALA A 5 23.22 11.60 16.09
C ALA A 5 21.77 12.10 16.06
N PRO A 6 21.48 13.29 15.50
CA PRO A 6 20.13 13.85 15.41
C PRO A 6 19.15 13.00 14.58
N PHE A 7 19.57 11.85 14.08
CA PHE A 7 18.83 10.98 13.17
C PHE A 7 18.27 9.71 13.81
N SER A 8 18.51 9.46 15.09
CA SER A 8 17.98 8.27 15.79
C SER A 8 16.44 8.18 15.78
N GLU A 9 15.75 9.25 15.40
CA GLU A 9 14.29 9.35 15.35
C GLU A 9 13.77 9.91 14.01
N ASP A 10 14.52 9.74 12.92
CA ASP A 10 14.13 10.19 11.56
C ASP A 10 12.74 9.68 11.14
N TRP A 11 12.37 8.49 11.56
CA TRP A 11 11.06 7.88 11.32
C TRP A 11 9.87 8.79 11.71
N ARG A 12 10.06 9.70 12.67
CA ARG A 12 9.00 10.65 13.10
C ARG A 12 8.53 11.56 11.97
N GLN A 13 9.35 11.81 10.97
CA GLN A 13 8.98 12.61 9.81
C GLN A 13 7.95 11.89 8.91
N GLY A 14 8.03 10.56 8.83
CA GLY A 14 7.06 9.73 8.11
C GLY A 14 5.92 9.21 8.99
N GLY A 15 6.11 9.21 10.32
CA GLY A 15 5.12 8.71 11.27
C GLY A 15 5.32 7.24 11.65
N PHE A 16 4.36 6.70 12.43
CA PHE A 16 4.35 5.31 12.86
C PHE A 16 3.00 4.64 12.60
N GLY A 17 3.03 3.50 11.90
CA GLY A 17 1.86 2.72 11.52
C GLY A 17 1.92 1.25 11.91
N ILE A 18 0.75 0.60 11.85
CA ILE A 18 0.63 -0.84 12.09
C ILE A 18 -0.09 -1.47 10.89
N TYR A 19 0.58 -2.42 10.23
CA TYR A 19 0.02 -3.23 9.16
C TYR A 19 -0.33 -4.62 9.68
N ILE A 20 -1.58 -5.01 9.52
CA ILE A 20 -2.09 -6.34 9.88
C ILE A 20 -2.35 -7.11 8.59
N HIS A 21 -1.54 -8.13 8.34
CA HIS A 21 -1.67 -8.99 7.17
C HIS A 21 -2.64 -10.14 7.43
N TRP A 22 -3.74 -10.19 6.68
CA TRP A 22 -4.64 -11.32 6.64
C TRP A 22 -4.35 -12.17 5.40
N PRO A 23 -3.89 -13.43 5.55
CA PRO A 23 -3.39 -14.20 4.41
C PRO A 23 -4.47 -14.94 3.61
N PHE A 24 -5.75 -14.81 3.92
CA PHE A 24 -6.78 -15.64 3.29
C PHE A 24 -7.66 -14.88 2.31
N CYS A 25 -7.98 -15.58 1.20
CA CYS A 25 -8.92 -15.15 0.17
C CYS A 25 -9.99 -16.23 -0.07
N ALA A 26 -11.15 -15.82 -0.57
CA ALA A 26 -12.16 -16.76 -1.07
C ALA A 26 -11.71 -17.45 -2.37
N ALA A 27 -11.01 -16.72 -3.25
CA ALA A 27 -10.39 -17.21 -4.48
C ALA A 27 -9.09 -16.44 -4.75
N LYS A 28 -8.10 -17.06 -5.40
CA LYS A 28 -6.86 -16.42 -5.79
C LYS A 28 -7.00 -15.83 -7.20
N CYS A 29 -6.83 -14.53 -7.31
CA CYS A 29 -6.83 -13.83 -8.60
C CYS A 29 -5.58 -14.18 -9.42
N PRO A 30 -5.68 -14.34 -10.75
CA PRO A 30 -4.57 -14.81 -11.58
C PRO A 30 -3.41 -13.81 -11.72
N TYR A 31 -3.62 -12.54 -11.42
CA TYR A 31 -2.60 -11.48 -11.44
C TYR A 31 -1.97 -11.21 -10.07
N CYS A 32 -2.53 -11.77 -8.98
CA CYS A 32 -2.16 -11.40 -7.61
C CYS A 32 -0.88 -12.10 -7.16
N ASP A 33 0.12 -11.30 -6.78
CA ASP A 33 1.42 -11.70 -6.22
C ASP A 33 1.46 -11.69 -4.68
N PHE A 34 0.40 -11.17 -4.04
CA PHE A 34 0.34 -11.09 -2.58
C PHE A 34 0.42 -12.46 -1.91
N ASN A 35 0.99 -12.47 -0.69
CA ASN A 35 1.00 -13.67 0.15
C ASN A 35 -0.43 -14.04 0.58
N SER A 36 -1.17 -14.67 -0.32
CA SER A 36 -2.58 -15.01 -0.14
C SER A 36 -2.84 -16.49 -0.40
N HIS A 37 -3.71 -17.06 0.43
CA HIS A 37 -4.02 -18.49 0.45
C HIS A 37 -5.54 -18.70 0.44
N VAL A 38 -6.01 -19.74 -0.25
CA VAL A 38 -7.41 -20.17 -0.19
C VAL A 38 -7.55 -21.23 0.88
N SER A 39 -8.43 -21.02 1.87
CA SER A 39 -8.71 -22.01 2.92
C SER A 39 -10.22 -22.23 3.06
N ARG A 40 -10.59 -23.51 3.26
CA ARG A 40 -12.01 -23.88 3.47
C ARG A 40 -12.49 -23.63 4.91
N SER A 41 -11.58 -23.59 5.85
CA SER A 41 -11.88 -23.33 7.26
C SER A 41 -10.74 -22.54 7.89
N ILE A 42 -11.07 -21.56 8.69
CA ILE A 42 -10.12 -20.68 9.38
C ILE A 42 -10.52 -20.64 10.85
N ASP A 43 -9.62 -21.04 11.73
CA ASP A 43 -9.80 -20.89 13.18
C ASP A 43 -9.63 -19.42 13.59
N GLN A 44 -10.70 -18.66 13.49
CA GLN A 44 -10.70 -17.22 13.83
C GLN A 44 -10.23 -16.92 15.26
N ALA A 45 -10.44 -17.85 16.21
CA ALA A 45 -10.04 -17.67 17.59
C ALA A 45 -8.52 -17.80 17.77
N ALA A 46 -7.92 -18.79 17.12
CA ALA A 46 -6.46 -18.97 17.10
C ALA A 46 -5.79 -17.75 16.45
N TRP A 47 -6.30 -17.27 15.32
CA TRP A 47 -5.78 -16.07 14.64
C TRP A 47 -5.88 -14.82 15.51
N LYS A 48 -7.04 -14.59 16.16
CA LYS A 48 -7.20 -13.48 17.10
C LYS A 48 -6.14 -13.54 18.20
N THR A 49 -5.97 -14.69 18.84
CA THR A 49 -4.98 -14.87 19.92
C THR A 49 -3.57 -14.56 19.44
N ALA A 50 -3.20 -15.05 18.24
CA ALA A 50 -1.89 -14.84 17.67
C ALA A 50 -1.61 -13.35 17.35
N TYR A 51 -2.57 -12.64 16.73
CA TYR A 51 -2.41 -11.20 16.49
C TYR A 51 -2.23 -10.40 17.79
N LEU A 52 -3.03 -10.69 18.82
CA LEU A 52 -2.91 -10.01 20.10
C LEU A 52 -1.55 -10.29 20.78
N SER A 53 -1.03 -11.51 20.65
CA SER A 53 0.30 -11.88 21.15
C SER A 53 1.42 -11.08 20.48
N GLU A 54 1.41 -11.02 19.14
CA GLU A 54 2.41 -10.25 18.38
C GLU A 54 2.34 -8.75 18.64
N LEU A 55 1.14 -8.19 18.78
CA LEU A 55 0.97 -6.78 19.17
C LEU A 55 1.65 -6.49 20.51
N ARG A 56 1.45 -7.34 21.54
CA ARG A 56 2.07 -7.18 22.85
C ARG A 56 3.59 -7.29 22.78
N ARG A 57 4.10 -8.21 21.97
CA ARG A 57 5.54 -8.37 21.76
C ARG A 57 6.15 -7.10 21.16
N TYR A 58 5.57 -6.57 20.11
CA TYR A 58 6.07 -5.33 19.48
C TYR A 58 5.89 -4.10 20.36
N ALA A 59 4.84 -4.03 21.17
CA ALA A 59 4.62 -2.93 22.09
C ALA A 59 5.75 -2.79 23.13
N ALA A 60 6.34 -3.90 23.55
CA ALA A 60 7.48 -3.87 24.45
C ALA A 60 8.71 -3.17 23.84
N GLU A 61 8.88 -3.25 22.51
CA GLU A 61 10.00 -2.66 21.78
C GLU A 61 9.71 -1.22 21.31
N THR A 62 8.44 -0.85 21.14
CA THR A 62 7.99 0.41 20.51
C THR A 62 7.15 1.28 21.44
N SER A 63 7.34 1.10 22.75
CA SER A 63 6.60 1.84 23.78
C SER A 63 6.69 3.37 23.60
N GLY A 64 5.56 4.05 23.81
CA GLY A 64 5.49 5.52 23.76
C GLY A 64 5.39 6.11 22.34
N ARG A 65 5.43 5.31 21.28
CA ARG A 65 5.19 5.79 19.91
C ARG A 65 3.73 6.06 19.68
N THR A 66 3.41 7.16 19.01
CA THR A 66 2.02 7.48 18.63
C THR A 66 1.67 6.80 17.31
N VAL A 67 0.69 5.90 17.33
CA VAL A 67 0.16 5.26 16.11
C VAL A 67 -0.73 6.24 15.37
N THR A 68 -0.42 6.50 14.10
CA THR A 68 -1.17 7.42 13.23
C THR A 68 -2.06 6.69 12.22
N SER A 69 -1.74 5.42 11.91
CA SER A 69 -2.58 4.58 11.07
C SER A 69 -2.49 3.10 11.43
N VAL A 70 -3.60 2.40 11.20
CA VAL A 70 -3.70 0.93 11.21
C VAL A 70 -4.28 0.49 9.87
N PHE A 71 -3.67 -0.52 9.26
CA PHE A 71 -4.12 -1.01 7.97
C PHE A 71 -4.27 -2.54 8.00
N PHE A 72 -5.46 -3.02 7.75
CA PHE A 72 -5.76 -4.44 7.55
C PHE A 72 -5.73 -4.73 6.05
N GLY A 73 -4.71 -5.46 5.60
CA GLY A 73 -4.48 -5.75 4.19
C GLY A 73 -4.05 -7.19 3.92
N GLY A 74 -3.66 -7.45 2.68
CA GLY A 74 -3.09 -8.72 2.25
C GLY A 74 -4.00 -9.54 1.35
N GLY A 75 -4.56 -10.65 1.82
CA GLY A 75 -5.50 -11.45 1.06
C GLY A 75 -6.86 -10.77 0.92
N THR A 76 -7.76 -11.03 1.85
CA THR A 76 -9.09 -10.39 1.91
C THR A 76 -9.47 -10.15 3.38
N PRO A 77 -9.03 -9.04 3.98
CA PRO A 77 -9.30 -8.74 5.39
C PRO A 77 -10.78 -8.70 5.77
N SER A 78 -11.67 -8.40 4.83
CA SER A 78 -13.13 -8.48 5.04
C SER A 78 -13.67 -9.90 5.30
N LEU A 79 -12.83 -10.92 5.21
CA LEU A 79 -13.14 -12.29 5.65
C LEU A 79 -12.85 -12.53 7.14
N MET A 80 -12.12 -11.64 7.80
CA MET A 80 -11.91 -11.71 9.25
C MET A 80 -13.24 -11.63 9.99
N ASN A 81 -13.32 -12.28 11.14
CA ASN A 81 -14.46 -12.05 12.02
C ASN A 81 -14.41 -10.58 12.53
N PRO A 82 -15.50 -9.81 12.48
CA PRO A 82 -15.56 -8.46 13.04
C PRO A 82 -15.08 -8.36 14.48
N ASP A 83 -15.36 -9.36 15.32
CA ASP A 83 -14.88 -9.41 16.70
C ASP A 83 -13.35 -9.53 16.79
N THR A 84 -12.71 -10.15 15.80
CA THR A 84 -11.24 -10.22 15.72
C THR A 84 -10.67 -8.86 15.36
N VAL A 85 -11.25 -8.18 14.37
CA VAL A 85 -10.83 -6.82 13.98
C VAL A 85 -11.00 -5.84 15.14
N ALA A 86 -12.17 -5.86 15.80
CA ALA A 86 -12.44 -5.03 16.96
C ALA A 86 -11.45 -5.28 18.12
N ALA A 87 -11.15 -6.56 18.41
CA ALA A 87 -10.18 -6.93 19.44
C ALA A 87 -8.77 -6.43 19.13
N VAL A 88 -8.31 -6.55 17.88
CA VAL A 88 -7.01 -6.03 17.43
C VAL A 88 -6.96 -4.52 17.58
N ILE A 89 -7.99 -3.79 17.17
CA ILE A 89 -8.07 -2.33 17.31
C ILE A 89 -8.05 -1.91 18.79
N ALA A 90 -8.83 -2.59 19.63
CA ALA A 90 -8.87 -2.31 21.06
C ALA A 90 -7.50 -2.54 21.74
N GLU A 91 -6.82 -3.63 21.38
CA GLU A 91 -5.48 -3.94 21.89
C GLU A 91 -4.47 -2.86 21.47
N ILE A 92 -4.48 -2.43 20.19
CA ILE A 92 -3.61 -1.35 19.71
C ILE A 92 -3.81 -0.07 20.54
N LYS A 93 -5.07 0.34 20.75
CA LYS A 93 -5.40 1.53 21.54
C LYS A 93 -5.01 1.40 23.03
N THR A 94 -4.86 0.18 23.54
CA THR A 94 -4.41 -0.09 24.91
C THR A 94 -2.89 -0.05 25.02
N LEU A 95 -2.19 -0.55 24.00
CA LEU A 95 -0.73 -0.71 24.00
C LEU A 95 0.03 0.55 23.61
N TRP A 96 -0.56 1.40 22.76
CA TRP A 96 0.08 2.63 22.28
C TRP A 96 -0.80 3.87 22.42
N PRO A 97 -0.21 5.05 22.62
CA PRO A 97 -0.88 6.30 22.31
C PRO A 97 -1.32 6.30 20.84
N VAL A 98 -2.50 6.80 20.56
CA VAL A 98 -3.01 6.93 19.19
C VAL A 98 -3.27 8.39 18.84
N ALA A 99 -3.11 8.76 17.57
CA ALA A 99 -3.46 10.08 17.09
C ALA A 99 -4.97 10.35 17.24
N ASN A 100 -5.35 11.59 17.47
CA ASN A 100 -6.78 11.97 17.59
C ASN A 100 -7.59 11.66 16.33
N ASP A 101 -6.91 11.66 15.18
CA ASP A 101 -7.42 11.43 13.85
C ASP A 101 -6.88 10.10 13.27
N LEU A 102 -6.67 9.10 14.13
CA LEU A 102 -6.21 7.76 13.75
C LEU A 102 -7.02 7.20 12.58
N GLU A 103 -6.34 6.92 11.45
CA GLU A 103 -6.94 6.24 10.31
C GLU A 103 -6.85 4.73 10.50
N ILE A 104 -7.98 4.03 10.44
CA ILE A 104 -8.04 2.57 10.49
C ILE A 104 -8.69 2.07 9.21
N THR A 105 -7.88 1.56 8.30
CA THR A 105 -8.32 1.06 6.99
C THR A 105 -8.49 -0.46 7.02
N LEU A 106 -9.52 -0.95 6.36
CA LEU A 106 -9.72 -2.38 6.10
C LEU A 106 -9.99 -2.59 4.61
N GLU A 107 -9.21 -3.47 3.99
CA GLU A 107 -9.45 -3.90 2.61
C GLU A 107 -10.62 -4.87 2.53
N ALA A 108 -11.47 -4.67 1.51
CA ALA A 108 -12.65 -5.49 1.31
C ALA A 108 -12.83 -5.88 -0.16
N ASN A 109 -13.35 -7.09 -0.39
CA ASN A 109 -13.93 -7.42 -1.67
C ASN A 109 -15.38 -6.92 -1.74
N PRO A 110 -15.87 -6.54 -2.92
CA PRO A 110 -17.22 -6.02 -3.09
C PRO A 110 -18.26 -7.15 -3.21
N GLY A 111 -18.25 -8.10 -2.26
CA GLY A 111 -19.23 -9.17 -2.17
C GLY A 111 -20.37 -8.84 -1.18
N SER A 112 -21.52 -9.48 -1.36
CA SER A 112 -22.68 -9.28 -0.48
C SER A 112 -22.43 -9.72 0.97
N VAL A 113 -21.60 -10.75 1.16
CA VAL A 113 -21.24 -11.26 2.50
C VAL A 113 -20.37 -10.25 3.25
N GLU A 114 -19.43 -9.65 2.59
CA GLU A 114 -18.53 -8.64 3.15
C GLU A 114 -19.31 -7.36 3.49
N ALA A 115 -20.17 -6.89 2.59
CA ALA A 115 -21.03 -5.73 2.81
C ALA A 115 -21.95 -5.89 4.04
N GLY A 116 -22.42 -7.10 4.30
CA GLY A 116 -23.22 -7.40 5.51
C GLY A 116 -22.47 -7.23 6.84
N ARG A 117 -21.13 -7.15 6.80
CA ARG A 117 -20.28 -6.98 7.99
C ARG A 117 -19.82 -5.53 8.21
N PHE A 118 -20.05 -4.63 7.28
CA PHE A 118 -19.50 -3.26 7.34
C PHE A 118 -19.91 -2.50 8.59
N ILE A 119 -21.17 -2.63 9.03
CA ILE A 119 -21.63 -2.01 10.28
C ILE A 119 -20.81 -2.52 11.47
N ALA A 120 -20.58 -3.83 11.55
CA ALA A 120 -19.82 -4.40 12.65
C ALA A 120 -18.33 -3.98 12.62
N TYR A 121 -17.73 -3.81 11.45
CA TYR A 121 -16.37 -3.27 11.32
C TYR A 121 -16.32 -1.80 11.77
N ARG A 122 -17.27 -0.96 11.35
CA ARG A 122 -17.37 0.44 11.79
C ARG A 122 -17.50 0.51 13.31
N ASP A 123 -18.41 -0.25 13.88
CA ASP A 123 -18.66 -0.29 15.32
C ASP A 123 -17.44 -0.84 16.09
N GLY A 124 -16.65 -1.72 15.45
CA GLY A 124 -15.36 -2.21 15.94
C GLY A 124 -14.22 -1.20 15.83
N GLY A 125 -14.44 -0.05 15.17
CA GLY A 125 -13.49 1.05 15.10
C GLY A 125 -12.80 1.25 13.75
N VAL A 126 -13.14 0.50 12.69
CA VAL A 126 -12.68 0.78 11.32
C VAL A 126 -13.25 2.12 10.87
N SER A 127 -12.39 3.01 10.34
CA SER A 127 -12.80 4.36 9.90
C SER A 127 -12.80 4.51 8.37
N ARG A 128 -12.11 3.62 7.64
CA ARG A 128 -11.95 3.66 6.19
C ARG A 128 -12.05 2.27 5.57
N ILE A 129 -12.74 2.15 4.44
CA ILE A 129 -12.75 0.94 3.60
C ILE A 129 -12.00 1.22 2.31
N SER A 130 -11.14 0.27 1.88
CA SER A 130 -10.58 0.21 0.52
C SER A 130 -11.17 -1.01 -0.18
N MET A 131 -11.87 -0.81 -1.30
CA MET A 131 -12.63 -1.87 -1.94
C MET A 131 -12.01 -2.27 -3.27
N GLY A 132 -11.57 -3.53 -3.41
CA GLY A 132 -10.99 -4.07 -4.64
C GLY A 132 -12.05 -4.35 -5.71
N ILE A 133 -12.58 -3.32 -6.38
CA ILE A 133 -13.55 -3.47 -7.48
C ILE A 133 -12.88 -4.01 -8.73
N GLN A 134 -11.76 -3.41 -9.14
CA GLN A 134 -10.83 -3.78 -10.20
C GLN A 134 -11.28 -3.45 -11.63
N ALA A 135 -12.55 -3.53 -11.96
CA ALA A 135 -13.12 -3.09 -13.23
C ALA A 135 -14.62 -2.78 -13.10
N LEU A 136 -15.14 -1.89 -13.96
CA LEU A 136 -16.56 -1.52 -14.00
C LEU A 136 -17.33 -2.20 -15.14
N ASN A 137 -16.84 -3.34 -15.63
CA ASN A 137 -17.54 -4.21 -16.58
C ASN A 137 -17.29 -5.70 -16.27
N ASP A 138 -18.30 -6.53 -16.49
CA ASP A 138 -18.29 -7.94 -16.11
C ASP A 138 -17.35 -8.80 -16.96
N GLU A 139 -17.02 -8.40 -18.19
CA GLU A 139 -16.10 -9.15 -19.03
C GLU A 139 -14.69 -9.07 -18.49
N ASP A 140 -14.24 -7.87 -18.15
CA ASP A 140 -12.91 -7.65 -17.58
C ASP A 140 -12.79 -8.21 -16.15
N LEU A 141 -13.85 -8.10 -15.32
CA LEU A 141 -13.88 -8.78 -14.02
C LEU A 141 -13.66 -10.29 -14.18
N ARG A 142 -14.30 -10.94 -15.14
CA ARG A 142 -14.08 -12.38 -15.40
C ARG A 142 -12.67 -12.68 -15.90
N ARG A 143 -12.08 -11.82 -16.76
CA ARG A 143 -10.69 -11.95 -17.22
C ARG A 143 -9.69 -11.80 -16.06
N LEU A 144 -9.97 -10.88 -15.13
CA LEU A 144 -9.20 -10.68 -13.92
C LEU A 144 -9.45 -11.78 -12.85
N GLY A 145 -10.33 -12.76 -13.14
CA GLY A 145 -10.65 -13.84 -12.19
C GLY A 145 -11.43 -13.38 -10.96
N ARG A 146 -12.14 -12.25 -11.08
CA ARG A 146 -13.03 -11.77 -10.02
C ARG A 146 -14.32 -12.58 -10.00
N ILE A 147 -14.82 -12.83 -8.78
CA ILE A 147 -16.01 -13.67 -8.55
C ILE A 147 -17.30 -12.85 -8.41
N HIS A 148 -17.20 -11.53 -8.33
CA HIS A 148 -18.32 -10.60 -8.25
C HIS A 148 -18.62 -9.98 -9.62
N SER A 149 -19.85 -9.53 -9.81
CA SER A 149 -20.30 -8.72 -10.94
C SER A 149 -20.16 -7.23 -10.65
N THR A 150 -20.22 -6.41 -11.68
CA THR A 150 -20.25 -4.94 -11.54
C THR A 150 -21.44 -4.48 -10.69
N SER A 151 -22.62 -5.09 -10.86
CA SER A 151 -23.81 -4.75 -10.07
C SER A 151 -23.64 -5.06 -8.58
N GLU A 152 -23.03 -6.19 -8.24
CA GLU A 152 -22.69 -6.53 -6.85
C GLU A 152 -21.66 -5.57 -6.26
N ALA A 153 -20.64 -5.20 -7.05
CA ALA A 153 -19.62 -4.25 -6.63
C ALA A 153 -20.21 -2.87 -6.30
N LEU A 154 -21.07 -2.35 -7.18
CA LEU A 154 -21.72 -1.06 -6.96
C LEU A 154 -22.67 -1.09 -5.76
N ALA A 155 -23.45 -2.16 -5.57
CA ALA A 155 -24.30 -2.33 -4.41
C ALA A 155 -23.50 -2.39 -3.09
N ALA A 156 -22.38 -3.11 -3.07
CA ALA A 156 -21.51 -3.17 -1.91
C ALA A 156 -20.84 -1.80 -1.63
N PHE A 157 -20.45 -1.08 -2.69
CA PHE A 157 -19.90 0.27 -2.56
C PHE A 157 -20.93 1.26 -1.99
N ASP A 158 -22.21 1.16 -2.42
CA ASP A 158 -23.29 1.99 -1.87
C ASP A 158 -23.51 1.71 -0.37
N ILE A 159 -23.41 0.47 0.06
CA ILE A 159 -23.48 0.12 1.50
C ILE A 159 -22.27 0.71 2.23
N ALA A 160 -21.06 0.60 1.66
CA ALA A 160 -19.83 1.11 2.27
C ALA A 160 -19.91 2.64 2.47
N ARG A 161 -20.26 3.41 1.43
CA ARG A 161 -20.34 4.88 1.52
C ARG A 161 -21.47 5.41 2.45
N ASN A 162 -22.50 4.60 2.70
CA ASN A 162 -23.53 4.91 3.68
C ASN A 162 -23.12 4.50 5.11
N THR A 163 -22.06 3.71 5.27
CA THR A 163 -21.59 3.19 6.55
C THR A 163 -20.35 3.93 7.05
N PHE A 164 -19.43 4.30 6.16
CA PHE A 164 -18.14 4.93 6.48
C PHE A 164 -18.05 6.31 5.86
N GLU A 165 -17.38 7.22 6.55
CA GLU A 165 -17.10 8.57 6.03
C GLU A 165 -16.07 8.54 4.91
N ARG A 166 -15.14 7.56 4.95
CA ARG A 166 -14.06 7.40 3.99
C ARG A 166 -14.11 6.04 3.32
N VAL A 167 -14.30 6.06 2.02
CA VAL A 167 -14.32 4.85 1.18
C VAL A 167 -13.55 5.12 -0.09
N SER A 168 -12.61 4.24 -0.41
CA SER A 168 -11.92 4.21 -1.70
C SER A 168 -12.20 2.89 -2.41
N PHE A 169 -11.94 2.88 -3.71
CA PHE A 169 -11.90 1.62 -4.44
C PHE A 169 -10.75 1.61 -5.43
N ASP A 170 -10.39 0.40 -5.83
CA ASP A 170 -9.27 0.13 -6.70
C ASP A 170 -9.78 -0.26 -8.09
N LEU A 171 -9.17 0.28 -9.14
CA LEU A 171 -9.31 -0.17 -10.52
C LEU A 171 -7.96 -0.54 -11.09
N ILE A 172 -7.99 -1.51 -12.01
CA ILE A 172 -6.82 -1.92 -12.78
C ILE A 172 -7.06 -1.51 -14.22
N TYR A 173 -6.18 -0.68 -14.81
CA TYR A 173 -6.21 -0.33 -16.23
C TYR A 173 -5.08 -1.01 -17.01
N ALA A 174 -4.95 -0.73 -18.29
CA ALA A 174 -4.05 -1.42 -19.21
C ALA A 174 -4.32 -2.94 -19.28
N ARG A 175 -5.59 -3.32 -19.23
CA ARG A 175 -6.06 -4.70 -19.30
C ARG A 175 -6.03 -5.23 -20.72
N GLN A 176 -6.22 -6.54 -20.87
CA GLN A 176 -6.29 -7.18 -22.19
C GLN A 176 -7.38 -6.56 -23.08
N ASN A 177 -7.01 -6.13 -24.27
CA ASN A 177 -7.85 -5.49 -25.30
C ASN A 177 -8.54 -4.19 -24.84
N GLN A 178 -8.07 -3.55 -23.79
CA GLN A 178 -8.59 -2.26 -23.35
C GLN A 178 -8.03 -1.15 -24.27
N SER A 179 -8.91 -0.38 -24.90
CA SER A 179 -8.51 0.81 -25.64
C SER A 179 -8.39 2.03 -24.73
N LEU A 180 -7.73 3.09 -25.20
CA LEU A 180 -7.65 4.35 -24.49
C LEU A 180 -9.05 4.94 -24.23
N SER A 181 -9.95 4.86 -25.19
CA SER A 181 -11.34 5.35 -25.05
C SER A 181 -12.16 4.52 -24.06
N ASP A 182 -11.93 3.20 -23.97
CA ASP A 182 -12.60 2.36 -22.97
C ASP A 182 -12.15 2.76 -21.56
N TRP A 183 -10.84 2.99 -21.39
CA TRP A 183 -10.31 3.43 -20.12
C TRP A 183 -10.82 4.83 -19.73
N GLU A 184 -10.85 5.77 -20.66
CA GLU A 184 -11.40 7.11 -20.42
C GLU A 184 -12.85 7.07 -19.95
N ALA A 185 -13.68 6.27 -20.60
CA ALA A 185 -15.08 6.11 -20.23
C ALA A 185 -15.24 5.50 -18.83
N GLU A 186 -14.48 4.44 -18.52
CA GLU A 186 -14.50 3.78 -17.22
C GLU A 186 -13.99 4.70 -16.10
N LEU A 187 -12.91 5.45 -16.35
CA LEU A 187 -12.36 6.41 -15.40
C LEU A 187 -13.34 7.55 -15.08
N ASN A 188 -13.99 8.09 -16.09
CA ASN A 188 -15.04 9.10 -15.90
C ASN A 188 -16.21 8.54 -15.08
N GLN A 189 -16.63 7.30 -15.32
CA GLN A 189 -17.64 6.64 -14.51
C GLN A 189 -17.15 6.48 -13.06
N ALA A 190 -15.90 6.03 -12.83
CA ALA A 190 -15.30 5.88 -11.52
C ALA A 190 -15.29 7.20 -10.73
N LEU A 191 -14.95 8.31 -11.38
CA LEU A 191 -14.93 9.63 -10.77
C LEU A 191 -16.33 10.10 -10.31
N THR A 192 -17.40 9.69 -11.00
CA THR A 192 -18.78 9.99 -10.55
C THR A 192 -19.18 9.21 -9.32
N LEU A 193 -18.58 8.04 -9.09
CA LEU A 193 -18.83 7.16 -7.94
C LEU A 193 -17.96 7.54 -6.74
N SER A 194 -16.73 7.98 -7.01
CA SER A 194 -15.72 8.24 -6.00
C SER A 194 -16.13 9.35 -5.02
N ILE A 195 -15.76 9.15 -3.76
CA ILE A 195 -15.97 10.16 -2.71
C ILE A 195 -14.77 11.11 -2.67
N ASP A 196 -13.59 10.60 -2.31
CA ASP A 196 -12.42 11.42 -2.03
C ASP A 196 -11.08 10.77 -2.41
N HIS A 197 -11.08 9.47 -2.78
CA HIS A 197 -9.86 8.71 -3.06
C HIS A 197 -10.12 7.57 -4.05
N LEU A 198 -9.16 7.37 -4.98
CA LEU A 198 -9.12 6.25 -5.94
C LEU A 198 -7.71 5.66 -5.99
N SER A 199 -7.64 4.33 -6.09
CA SER A 199 -6.40 3.61 -6.41
C SER A 199 -6.51 3.09 -7.85
N LEU A 200 -5.62 3.55 -8.73
CA LEU A 200 -5.64 3.25 -10.16
C LEU A 200 -4.33 2.58 -10.54
N TYR A 201 -4.36 1.26 -10.62
CA TYR A 201 -3.17 0.45 -10.91
C TYR A 201 -3.08 0.10 -12.39
N GLN A 202 -1.94 0.33 -12.99
CA GLN A 202 -1.62 -0.26 -14.29
C GLN A 202 -1.42 -1.77 -14.11
N LEU A 203 -2.03 -2.60 -14.94
CA LEU A 203 -1.83 -4.05 -14.87
C LEU A 203 -0.36 -4.39 -15.13
N THR A 204 0.27 -4.97 -14.13
CA THR A 204 1.60 -5.57 -14.23
C THR A 204 1.49 -7.08 -14.28
N VAL A 205 2.43 -7.71 -14.98
CA VAL A 205 2.50 -9.18 -15.10
C VAL A 205 3.69 -9.65 -14.29
N GLU A 206 3.41 -10.12 -13.07
CA GLU A 206 4.44 -10.53 -12.13
C GLU A 206 4.79 -12.01 -12.28
N ASP A 207 6.08 -12.33 -12.16
CA ASP A 207 6.57 -13.71 -12.11
C ASP A 207 5.95 -14.47 -10.92
N GLY A 208 5.72 -15.77 -11.09
CA GLY A 208 5.09 -16.61 -10.06
C GLY A 208 3.57 -16.45 -9.94
N THR A 209 2.95 -15.58 -10.74
CA THR A 209 1.49 -15.48 -10.86
C THR A 209 0.98 -16.30 -12.05
N ALA A 210 -0.33 -16.64 -12.04
CA ALA A 210 -0.91 -17.35 -13.18
C ALA A 210 -0.91 -16.49 -14.47
N PHE A 211 -0.90 -15.17 -14.36
CA PHE A 211 -0.70 -14.28 -15.51
C PHE A 211 0.74 -14.31 -16.00
N GLY A 212 1.74 -14.33 -15.08
CA GLY A 212 3.16 -14.50 -15.42
C GLY A 212 3.40 -15.80 -16.20
N ASP A 213 2.89 -16.93 -15.72
CA ASP A 213 2.98 -18.23 -16.39
C ASP A 213 2.36 -18.21 -17.79
N ARG A 214 1.19 -17.58 -17.93
CA ARG A 214 0.50 -17.46 -19.24
C ARG A 214 1.27 -16.53 -20.18
N TYR A 215 1.83 -15.45 -19.67
CA TYR A 215 2.63 -14.49 -20.44
C TYR A 215 3.90 -15.15 -20.98
N ALA A 216 4.66 -15.85 -20.12
CA ALA A 216 5.85 -16.58 -20.50
C ALA A 216 5.60 -17.63 -21.59
N LEU A 217 4.38 -18.22 -21.63
CA LEU A 217 3.93 -19.17 -22.64
C LEU A 217 3.31 -18.50 -23.89
N GLY A 218 3.29 -17.14 -23.98
CA GLY A 218 2.64 -16.41 -25.08
C GLY A 218 1.10 -16.56 -25.12
N LYS A 219 0.49 -16.93 -24.00
CA LYS A 219 -0.96 -17.20 -23.87
C LYS A 219 -1.74 -16.03 -23.26
N LEU A 220 -1.07 -15.01 -22.72
CA LEU A 220 -1.69 -13.77 -22.25
C LEU A 220 -1.60 -12.73 -23.37
N ARG A 221 -2.62 -12.72 -24.24
CA ARG A 221 -2.64 -11.86 -25.44
C ARG A 221 -3.47 -10.61 -25.23
N GLY A 222 -3.22 -9.59 -26.04
CA GLY A 222 -4.01 -8.35 -26.06
C GLY A 222 -3.68 -7.38 -24.94
N LEU A 223 -2.54 -7.55 -24.29
CA LEU A 223 -2.00 -6.50 -23.40
C LEU A 223 -1.63 -5.27 -24.25
N PRO A 224 -1.85 -4.04 -23.73
CA PRO A 224 -1.34 -2.83 -24.35
C PRO A 224 0.19 -2.91 -24.53
N ASP A 225 0.68 -2.29 -25.59
CA ASP A 225 2.10 -2.01 -25.73
C ASP A 225 2.53 -0.87 -24.78
N GLU A 226 3.83 -0.58 -24.76
CA GLU A 226 4.39 0.45 -23.87
C GLU A 226 3.83 1.85 -24.17
N ASP A 227 3.62 2.18 -25.44
CA ASP A 227 3.10 3.49 -25.87
C ASP A 227 1.66 3.67 -25.40
N LEU A 228 0.79 2.69 -25.64
CA LEU A 228 -0.60 2.73 -25.17
C LEU A 228 -0.68 2.73 -23.63
N GLY A 229 0.22 2.00 -22.95
CA GLY A 229 0.32 2.02 -21.49
C GLY A 229 0.69 3.41 -20.96
N ALA A 230 1.61 4.10 -21.62
CA ALA A 230 2.00 5.48 -21.29
C ALA A 230 0.86 6.47 -21.57
N ASP A 231 0.16 6.34 -22.71
CA ASP A 231 -1.00 7.19 -23.03
C ASP A 231 -2.12 7.01 -21.98
N MET A 232 -2.37 5.79 -21.52
CA MET A 232 -3.35 5.52 -20.44
C MET A 232 -2.93 6.13 -19.10
N PHE A 233 -1.63 6.10 -18.78
CA PHE A 233 -1.11 6.75 -17.59
C PHE A 233 -1.33 8.27 -17.66
N ASP A 234 -0.98 8.90 -18.77
CA ASP A 234 -1.15 10.35 -18.96
C ASP A 234 -2.63 10.76 -18.90
N LEU A 235 -3.49 10.04 -19.60
CA LEU A 235 -4.94 10.25 -19.55
C LEU A 235 -5.44 10.17 -18.10
N THR A 236 -4.93 9.22 -17.32
CA THR A 236 -5.31 9.07 -15.90
C THR A 236 -4.95 10.31 -15.10
N GLN A 237 -3.73 10.84 -15.29
CA GLN A 237 -3.29 12.05 -14.59
C GLN A 237 -4.17 13.26 -14.96
N ASP A 238 -4.40 13.45 -16.26
CA ASP A 238 -5.15 14.59 -16.79
C ASP A 238 -6.62 14.58 -16.31
N VAL A 239 -7.30 13.45 -16.47
CA VAL A 239 -8.72 13.29 -16.13
C VAL A 239 -8.93 13.40 -14.61
N CYS A 240 -8.10 12.73 -13.80
CA CYS A 240 -8.20 12.83 -12.34
C CYS A 240 -7.84 14.23 -11.84
N GLY A 241 -6.82 14.86 -12.41
CA GLY A 241 -6.43 16.23 -12.08
C GLY A 241 -7.54 17.23 -12.38
N ALA A 242 -8.17 17.15 -13.56
CA ALA A 242 -9.30 17.98 -13.96
C ALA A 242 -10.53 17.79 -13.05
N ALA A 243 -10.72 16.58 -12.49
CA ALA A 243 -11.78 16.28 -11.53
C ALA A 243 -11.48 16.72 -10.09
N GLY A 244 -10.33 17.36 -9.83
CA GLY A 244 -9.90 17.78 -8.49
C GLY A 244 -9.47 16.61 -7.60
N MET A 245 -9.01 15.52 -8.21
CA MET A 245 -8.43 14.35 -7.57
C MET A 245 -7.03 14.05 -8.15
N PRO A 246 -6.05 14.95 -8.00
CA PRO A 246 -4.71 14.72 -8.52
C PRO A 246 -4.05 13.51 -7.85
N ALA A 247 -3.10 12.89 -8.55
CA ALA A 247 -2.24 11.91 -7.92
C ALA A 247 -1.43 12.55 -6.79
N TYR A 248 -1.34 11.90 -5.64
CA TYR A 248 -0.39 12.28 -4.59
C TYR A 248 0.85 11.37 -4.57
N GLU A 249 0.72 10.20 -5.20
CA GLU A 249 1.82 9.27 -5.50
C GLU A 249 1.50 8.50 -6.80
N VAL A 250 2.28 7.47 -7.14
CA VAL A 250 2.26 6.81 -8.47
C VAL A 250 0.89 6.31 -8.90
N SER A 251 0.12 5.68 -7.98
CA SER A 251 -1.11 4.96 -8.31
C SER A 251 -2.35 5.48 -7.58
N ASN A 252 -2.18 6.37 -6.61
CA ASN A 252 -3.27 6.83 -5.76
C ASN A 252 -3.59 8.31 -5.99
N HIS A 253 -4.87 8.56 -6.18
CA HIS A 253 -5.45 9.86 -6.49
C HIS A 253 -6.40 10.27 -5.36
N ALA A 254 -6.31 11.50 -4.89
CA ALA A 254 -7.14 11.96 -3.78
C ALA A 254 -7.49 13.45 -3.90
N ARG A 255 -8.64 13.82 -3.33
CA ARG A 255 -8.94 15.21 -3.00
C ARG A 255 -8.02 15.69 -1.88
N ASP A 256 -7.93 17.02 -1.70
CA ASP A 256 -7.13 17.60 -0.62
C ASP A 256 -7.45 16.96 0.74
N SER A 257 -6.38 16.58 1.44
CA SER A 257 -6.43 15.94 2.78
C SER A 257 -7.01 14.53 2.82
N ALA A 258 -7.31 13.91 1.66
CA ALA A 258 -7.91 12.58 1.59
C ALA A 258 -6.90 11.47 1.24
N GLN A 259 -5.60 11.76 1.23
CA GLN A 259 -4.57 10.76 1.01
C GLN A 259 -4.65 9.64 2.07
N SER A 260 -4.30 8.40 1.70
CA SER A 260 -4.15 7.30 2.64
C SER A 260 -2.96 7.57 3.57
N ARG A 261 -3.21 7.73 4.86
CA ARG A 261 -2.16 7.98 5.84
C ARG A 261 -1.19 6.82 5.94
N HIS A 262 -1.70 5.61 5.79
CA HIS A 262 -0.86 4.42 5.84
C HIS A 262 0.13 4.38 4.69
N ASN A 263 -0.33 4.66 3.45
CA ASN A 263 0.55 4.74 2.29
C ASN A 263 1.61 5.84 2.46
N LEU A 264 1.22 6.98 3.01
CA LEU A 264 2.16 8.08 3.27
C LEU A 264 3.25 7.72 4.28
N ILE A 265 2.97 6.84 5.28
CA ILE A 265 4.02 6.36 6.19
C ILE A 265 5.11 5.62 5.39
N TYR A 266 4.73 4.76 4.46
CA TYR A 266 5.69 4.05 3.61
C TYR A 266 6.48 5.03 2.73
N TRP A 267 5.78 5.86 1.98
CA TRP A 267 6.40 6.77 1.03
C TRP A 267 7.25 7.85 1.70
N ARG A 268 6.87 8.31 2.89
CA ARG A 268 7.65 9.27 3.68
C ARG A 268 8.73 8.62 4.53
N TYR A 269 8.98 7.34 4.33
CA TYR A 269 10.00 6.59 5.03
C TYR A 269 9.82 6.63 6.55
N GLY A 270 8.57 6.45 7.04
CA GLY A 270 8.23 6.28 8.44
C GLY A 270 8.51 4.86 8.94
N ASP A 271 8.28 4.63 10.22
CA ASP A 271 8.32 3.29 10.80
C ASP A 271 6.95 2.63 10.76
N TYR A 272 6.94 1.32 10.59
CA TYR A 272 5.71 0.52 10.65
C TYR A 272 5.97 -0.90 11.11
N LEU A 273 5.03 -1.43 11.89
CA LEU A 273 4.96 -2.84 12.25
C LEU A 273 4.27 -3.61 11.12
N GLY A 274 4.85 -4.76 10.74
CA GLY A 274 4.18 -5.76 9.93
C GLY A 274 3.84 -6.97 10.78
N ILE A 275 2.56 -7.27 10.95
CA ILE A 275 2.07 -8.38 11.76
C ILE A 275 1.18 -9.30 10.91
N GLY A 276 1.52 -10.56 10.84
CA GLY A 276 0.84 -11.57 10.05
C GLY A 276 1.77 -12.28 9.08
N PRO A 277 1.31 -13.38 8.45
CA PRO A 277 2.16 -14.19 7.56
C PRO A 277 2.71 -13.40 6.37
N GLY A 278 4.04 -13.36 6.24
CA GLY A 278 4.71 -12.64 5.16
C GLY A 278 4.69 -11.12 5.29
N ALA A 279 4.23 -10.58 6.41
CA ALA A 279 4.27 -9.14 6.64
C ALA A 279 5.71 -8.64 6.79
N HIS A 280 5.99 -7.49 6.21
CA HIS A 280 7.24 -6.77 6.35
C HIS A 280 7.06 -5.60 7.32
N GLY A 281 8.12 -5.22 8.03
CA GLY A 281 8.15 -4.03 8.89
C GLY A 281 9.44 -3.24 8.71
N ARG A 282 9.40 -1.99 9.14
CA ARG A 282 10.55 -1.11 9.28
C ARG A 282 10.49 -0.45 10.64
N LEU A 283 11.50 -0.69 11.46
CA LEU A 283 11.53 -0.22 12.84
C LEU A 283 12.89 0.37 13.20
N THR A 284 12.89 1.60 13.65
CA THR A 284 14.09 2.25 14.21
C THR A 284 14.16 1.94 15.71
N LEU A 285 15.10 1.10 16.11
CA LEU A 285 15.32 0.69 17.50
C LEU A 285 16.75 1.02 17.91
N GLY A 286 16.92 1.69 19.04
CA GLY A 286 18.25 2.08 19.53
C GLY A 286 19.04 2.96 18.55
N GLY A 287 18.36 3.71 17.68
CA GLY A 287 18.98 4.57 16.68
C GLY A 287 19.38 3.86 15.38
N ALA A 288 19.07 2.59 15.22
CA ALA A 288 19.31 1.81 14.00
C ALA A 288 17.98 1.33 13.39
N ARG A 289 17.83 1.46 12.07
CA ARG A 289 16.65 1.00 11.36
C ARG A 289 16.77 -0.49 11.04
N ASN A 290 15.71 -1.22 11.32
CA ASN A 290 15.66 -2.67 11.11
C ASN A 290 14.54 -3.01 10.14
N ALA A 291 14.84 -3.89 9.17
CA ALA A 291 13.87 -4.56 8.33
C ALA A 291 13.45 -5.86 9.02
N THR A 292 12.14 -6.07 9.17
CA THR A 292 11.58 -7.32 9.70
C THR A 292 10.75 -8.01 8.64
N ILE A 293 10.77 -9.35 8.62
CA ILE A 293 9.97 -10.20 7.74
C ILE A 293 9.37 -11.32 8.57
N CYS A 294 8.06 -11.49 8.51
CA CYS A 294 7.37 -12.60 9.15
C CYS A 294 7.38 -13.87 8.28
N PHE A 295 7.29 -15.07 8.88
CA PHE A 295 7.10 -16.32 8.13
C PHE A 295 5.89 -16.22 7.20
N SER A 296 6.06 -16.56 5.94
CA SER A 296 5.02 -16.41 4.92
C SER A 296 3.95 -17.50 4.96
N ASN A 297 4.31 -18.72 5.40
CA ASN A 297 3.34 -19.82 5.53
C ASN A 297 2.40 -19.55 6.73
N PRO A 298 1.06 -19.53 6.55
CA PRO A 298 0.11 -19.21 7.62
C PRO A 298 0.16 -20.14 8.83
N ILE A 299 0.32 -21.44 8.61
CA ILE A 299 0.38 -22.43 9.69
C ILE A 299 1.67 -22.24 10.48
N ARG A 300 2.79 -22.13 9.78
CA ARG A 300 4.08 -21.90 10.43
C ARG A 300 4.08 -20.59 11.22
N TRP A 301 3.50 -19.53 10.69
CA TRP A 301 3.38 -18.27 11.40
C TRP A 301 2.64 -18.42 12.74
N LEU A 302 1.50 -19.15 12.76
CA LEU A 302 0.76 -19.43 14.00
C LEU A 302 1.60 -20.24 15.00
N ASP A 303 2.31 -21.27 14.55
CA ASP A 303 3.15 -22.11 15.40
C ASP A 303 4.31 -21.31 16.00
N GLU A 304 4.94 -20.45 15.24
CA GLU A 304 6.06 -19.60 15.68
C GLU A 304 5.59 -18.49 16.64
N VAL A 305 4.42 -17.90 16.45
CA VAL A 305 3.81 -16.99 17.42
C VAL A 305 3.61 -17.69 18.76
N ALA A 306 3.12 -18.93 18.77
CA ALA A 306 2.95 -19.69 20.00
C ALA A 306 4.27 -20.02 20.70
N SER A 307 5.39 -20.02 19.95
CA SER A 307 6.74 -20.31 20.45
C SER A 307 7.56 -19.05 20.83
N ASN A 308 7.11 -17.86 20.55
CA ASN A 308 7.60 -16.53 21.01
C ASN A 308 7.68 -15.42 19.95
N SER A 309 7.95 -15.69 18.68
CA SER A 309 8.06 -14.66 17.62
C SER A 309 7.84 -15.24 16.25
N ALA A 310 6.99 -14.59 15.50
CA ALA A 310 6.74 -14.96 14.11
C ALA A 310 7.65 -14.22 13.11
N GLU A 311 8.68 -13.52 13.55
CA GLU A 311 9.69 -12.96 12.66
C GLU A 311 10.58 -14.08 12.12
N GLN A 312 10.64 -14.19 10.80
CA GLN A 312 11.58 -15.06 10.08
C GLN A 312 12.98 -14.43 10.05
N SER A 313 13.04 -13.11 9.87
CA SER A 313 14.28 -12.35 9.90
C SER A 313 14.08 -10.95 10.46
N ARG A 314 15.15 -10.44 11.07
CA ARG A 314 15.30 -9.05 11.45
C ARG A 314 16.74 -8.63 11.13
N GLU A 315 16.89 -7.68 10.24
CA GLU A 315 18.18 -7.21 9.75
C GLU A 315 18.31 -5.71 9.96
N THR A 316 19.43 -5.27 10.53
CA THR A 316 19.74 -3.86 10.65
C THR A 316 20.18 -3.34 9.27
N LEU A 317 19.52 -2.31 8.78
CA LEU A 317 19.85 -1.70 7.50
C LEU A 317 21.17 -0.93 7.59
N THR A 318 21.94 -1.02 6.52
CA THR A 318 23.12 -0.15 6.33
C THR A 318 22.66 1.24 5.88
N ARG A 319 23.55 2.24 5.93
CA ARG A 319 23.25 3.57 5.40
C ARG A 319 22.92 3.57 3.90
N ASP A 320 23.56 2.67 3.16
CA ASP A 320 23.30 2.53 1.72
C ASP A 320 21.92 1.92 1.46
N ASP A 321 21.48 0.96 2.30
CA ASP A 321 20.13 0.42 2.25
C ASP A 321 19.10 1.51 2.60
N GLU A 322 19.31 2.28 3.68
CA GLU A 322 18.43 3.38 4.08
C GLU A 322 18.33 4.45 2.99
N ALA A 323 19.45 4.85 2.38
CA ALA A 323 19.49 5.79 1.29
C ALA A 323 18.72 5.30 0.05
N THR A 324 18.92 4.03 -0.28
CA THR A 324 18.25 3.36 -1.41
C THR A 324 16.74 3.31 -1.17
N GLU A 325 16.31 2.81 -0.01
CA GLU A 325 14.89 2.75 0.34
C GLU A 325 14.24 4.13 0.38
N PHE A 326 14.93 5.13 0.94
CA PHE A 326 14.43 6.50 1.00
C PHE A 326 14.16 7.09 -0.39
N LEU A 327 15.06 6.87 -1.36
CA LEU A 327 14.84 7.30 -2.75
C LEU A 327 13.72 6.51 -3.43
N LEU A 328 13.74 5.18 -3.28
CA LEU A 328 12.73 4.29 -3.85
C LEU A 328 11.32 4.64 -3.38
N MET A 329 11.15 5.01 -2.12
CA MET A 329 9.87 5.39 -1.53
C MET A 329 9.53 6.86 -1.82
N GLY A 330 10.40 7.78 -1.44
CA GLY A 330 10.11 9.21 -1.44
C GLY A 330 9.91 9.82 -2.82
N LEU A 331 10.63 9.35 -3.84
CA LEU A 331 10.46 9.86 -5.21
C LEU A 331 9.16 9.39 -5.91
N ARG A 332 8.42 8.48 -5.30
CA ARG A 332 7.06 8.13 -5.73
C ARG A 332 6.01 9.15 -5.29
N LEU A 333 6.32 10.00 -4.32
CA LEU A 333 5.45 11.10 -3.90
C LEU A 333 5.59 12.32 -4.83
N ARG A 334 4.46 12.95 -5.13
CA ARG A 334 4.43 14.22 -5.87
C ARG A 334 5.04 15.38 -5.08
N GLU A 335 5.07 15.28 -3.76
CA GLU A 335 5.74 16.27 -2.89
C GLU A 335 7.27 16.16 -2.93
N GLY A 336 7.82 15.03 -3.42
CA GLY A 336 9.26 14.79 -3.52
C GLY A 336 9.95 14.51 -2.19
N ILE A 337 11.27 14.69 -2.16
CA ILE A 337 12.13 14.40 -1.00
C ILE A 337 12.92 15.62 -0.55
N ASP A 338 13.20 15.71 0.75
CA ASP A 338 14.17 16.64 1.31
C ASP A 338 15.60 16.10 1.10
N VAL A 339 16.42 16.84 0.31
CA VAL A 339 17.80 16.43 0.00
C VAL A 339 18.71 16.46 1.22
N THR A 340 18.40 17.28 2.24
CA THR A 340 19.15 17.34 3.49
C THR A 340 18.89 16.09 4.32
N ARG A 341 17.63 15.65 4.37
CA ARG A 341 17.25 14.38 5.02
C ARG A 341 17.92 13.19 4.34
N TYR A 342 17.92 13.15 3.00
CA TYR A 342 18.66 12.14 2.25
C TYR A 342 20.14 12.12 2.64
N ALA A 343 20.81 13.28 2.60
CA ALA A 343 22.24 13.38 2.91
C ALA A 343 22.56 12.92 4.33
N ALA A 344 21.64 13.12 5.24
CA ALA A 344 21.78 12.67 6.62
C ALA A 344 21.67 11.15 6.77
N LEU A 345 20.71 10.51 6.09
CA LEU A 345 20.53 9.05 6.06
C LEU A 345 21.71 8.38 5.34
N ALA A 346 22.01 8.85 4.13
CA ALA A 346 23.08 8.29 3.29
C ALA A 346 24.50 8.57 3.82
N GLY A 347 24.67 9.61 4.67
CA GLY A 347 25.99 10.10 5.08
C GLY A 347 26.74 10.87 4.00
N LYS A 348 26.14 11.06 2.83
CA LYS A 348 26.67 11.83 1.68
C LYS A 348 25.49 12.48 0.92
N PRO A 349 25.70 13.64 0.26
CA PRO A 349 24.67 14.23 -0.60
C PRO A 349 24.43 13.33 -1.85
N LEU A 350 23.32 13.61 -2.55
CA LEU A 350 23.09 13.09 -3.90
C LEU A 350 24.24 13.52 -4.82
N ASP A 351 24.56 12.71 -5.82
CA ASP A 351 25.56 13.08 -6.83
C ASP A 351 25.11 14.30 -7.62
N ALA A 352 25.94 15.33 -7.58
CA ALA A 352 25.61 16.60 -8.22
C ALA A 352 25.56 16.50 -9.76
N GLY A 353 26.32 15.57 -10.35
CA GLY A 353 26.32 15.33 -11.80
C GLY A 353 25.00 14.69 -12.25
N ALA A 354 24.53 13.64 -11.56
CA ALA A 354 23.26 12.98 -11.84
C ALA A 354 22.07 13.94 -11.64
N VAL A 355 22.05 14.70 -10.54
CA VAL A 355 21.02 15.72 -10.30
C VAL A 355 21.01 16.78 -11.40
N ALA A 356 22.18 17.31 -11.80
CA ALA A 356 22.26 18.31 -12.86
C ALA A 356 21.83 17.73 -14.21
N HIS A 357 22.22 16.48 -14.53
CA HIS A 357 21.81 15.82 -15.76
C HIS A 357 20.28 15.65 -15.83
N LEU A 358 19.68 15.03 -14.82
CA LEU A 358 18.23 14.80 -14.76
C LEU A 358 17.42 16.11 -14.78
N ALA A 359 17.92 17.16 -14.13
CA ALA A 359 17.30 18.49 -14.18
C ALA A 359 17.40 19.09 -15.59
N ASN A 360 18.56 19.00 -16.26
CA ASN A 360 18.75 19.52 -17.61
C ASN A 360 17.86 18.85 -18.67
N ILE A 361 17.56 17.56 -18.50
CA ILE A 361 16.64 16.83 -19.39
C ILE A 361 15.19 16.91 -18.92
N GLY A 362 14.90 17.69 -17.87
CA GLY A 362 13.54 17.98 -17.42
C GLY A 362 12.85 16.87 -16.61
N MET A 363 13.59 15.87 -16.10
CA MET A 363 13.03 14.75 -15.36
C MET A 363 12.75 15.08 -13.89
N ILE A 364 13.56 16.00 -13.31
CA ILE A 364 13.42 16.43 -11.93
C ILE A 364 13.53 17.95 -11.82
N THR A 365 13.03 18.49 -10.71
CA THR A 365 13.31 19.86 -10.29
C THR A 365 13.79 19.88 -8.84
N THR A 366 14.62 20.87 -8.49
CA THR A 366 15.04 21.10 -7.12
C THR A 366 14.71 22.52 -6.72
N THR A 367 13.87 22.68 -5.70
CA THR A 367 13.44 23.98 -5.21
C THR A 367 13.50 24.01 -3.68
N SER A 368 14.23 24.96 -3.11
CA SER A 368 14.32 25.18 -1.65
C SER A 368 14.71 23.92 -0.84
N GLY A 369 15.57 23.07 -1.42
CA GLY A 369 16.04 21.84 -0.76
C GLY A 369 15.13 20.62 -0.96
N THR A 370 14.04 20.77 -1.72
CA THR A 370 13.17 19.64 -2.11
C THR A 370 13.45 19.25 -3.55
N LEU A 371 13.72 17.96 -3.79
CA LEU A 371 13.84 17.36 -5.11
C LEU A 371 12.51 16.69 -5.45
N THR A 372 11.89 17.09 -6.54
CA THR A 372 10.63 16.53 -7.06
C THR A 372 10.82 15.96 -8.45
N VAL A 373 10.16 14.85 -8.74
CA VAL A 373 10.06 14.29 -10.10
C VAL A 373 8.98 15.05 -10.87
N THR A 374 9.27 15.46 -12.11
CA THR A 374 8.31 16.12 -12.99
C THR A 374 7.30 15.12 -13.56
N ASP A 375 6.22 15.59 -14.19
CA ASP A 375 5.27 14.70 -14.88
C ASP A 375 5.98 13.87 -15.97
N GLN A 376 6.92 14.46 -16.69
CA GLN A 376 7.74 13.75 -17.66
C GLN A 376 8.62 12.70 -16.99
N GLY A 377 9.21 13.01 -15.84
CA GLY A 377 10.02 12.07 -15.05
C GLY A 377 9.20 10.91 -14.47
N PHE A 378 7.93 11.15 -14.10
CA PHE A 378 7.07 10.07 -13.57
C PHE A 378 6.80 8.96 -14.58
N ARG A 379 6.78 9.24 -15.88
CA ARG A 379 6.66 8.21 -16.94
C ARG A 379 7.83 7.23 -16.95
N VAL A 380 9.01 7.67 -16.50
CA VAL A 380 10.26 6.89 -16.47
C VAL A 380 10.87 6.86 -15.06
N LEU A 381 10.02 6.89 -14.04
CA LEU A 381 10.41 7.06 -12.64
C LEU A 381 11.50 6.08 -12.20
N ASN A 382 11.38 4.81 -12.56
CA ASN A 382 12.38 3.81 -12.19
C ASN A 382 13.77 4.12 -12.78
N SER A 383 13.83 4.68 -14.00
CA SER A 383 15.10 5.12 -14.60
C SER A 383 15.68 6.35 -13.89
N VAL A 384 14.83 7.30 -13.50
CA VAL A 384 15.24 8.48 -12.69
C VAL A 384 15.82 8.02 -11.35
N ILE A 385 15.14 7.12 -10.66
CA ILE A 385 15.61 6.56 -9.38
C ILE A 385 16.94 5.81 -9.56
N SER A 386 17.01 4.95 -10.59
CA SER A 386 18.22 4.17 -10.88
C SER A 386 19.44 5.06 -11.11
N GLU A 387 19.30 6.16 -11.86
CA GLU A 387 20.40 7.09 -12.11
C GLU A 387 20.87 7.78 -10.82
N LEU A 388 19.96 8.19 -9.95
CA LEU A 388 20.32 8.78 -8.66
C LEU A 388 20.98 7.80 -7.68
N LEU A 389 20.73 6.49 -7.84
CA LEU A 389 21.31 5.44 -6.99
C LEU A 389 22.69 4.96 -7.49
N THR A 390 22.95 5.01 -8.79
CA THR A 390 24.17 4.45 -9.41
C THR A 390 25.30 5.45 -9.60
N ALA A 391 25.08 6.71 -9.30
CA ALA A 391 26.01 7.83 -9.47
C ALA A 391 26.94 8.10 -8.26
#